data_c5588853b0bb515e12a6b654625251e9
#
_entry.id   c5588853b0bb515e12a6b654625251e9
#
_cell.length_a   1.000
_cell.length_b   1.000
_cell.length_c   1.000
_cell.angle_alpha   90.00
_cell.angle_beta   90.00
_cell.angle_gamma   90.00
#
_symmetry.space_group_name_H-M   'P 1'
#
loop_
_entity.id
_entity.type
_entity.pdbx_description
1 polymer ?
#
loop_
_entity_poly.entity_id
_entity_poly.type
_entity_poly.pdbx_seq_one_letter_code
_entity_poly.pdbx_strand_id
1 'polypeptide(L)'
;MEVLARFSGRSGEITIFEEPATGARLYYEAGVYQSYVLSGGKAGLAYVRLMARVLSGGSDVLLFGCGGGALASELHAGGARVLVTDDNAISFEIARRYFWMPHAVGCSVTDMASFLVTRSATYPAIGVDVGGPCFDYDAVLDEGTCALLRRRLAPDGVIAVNIACDSAEDSTPQRIATRLRAQDLDVWLCEDAPATREHNAVLVAHDGRARDDDITAIADTLGFHAHRIA
;
A
#
# COMPACT_ATOMS: atom_id res chain seq x y z
N MET A 1 -11.64 -22.89 -5.44
CA MET A 1 -11.62 -21.49 -5.94
C MET A 1 -12.48 -21.44 -7.20
N GLU A 2 -13.42 -20.53 -7.25
CA GLU A 2 -14.27 -20.28 -8.43
C GLU A 2 -13.84 -19.00 -9.13
N VAL A 3 -13.87 -19.00 -10.47
CA VAL A 3 -13.59 -17.79 -11.25
C VAL A 3 -14.86 -16.96 -11.32
N LEU A 4 -14.80 -15.74 -10.75
CA LEU A 4 -15.93 -14.79 -10.82
C LEU A 4 -15.90 -13.97 -12.11
N ALA A 5 -14.70 -13.55 -12.56
CA ALA A 5 -14.55 -12.69 -13.72
C ALA A 5 -13.13 -12.74 -14.30
N ARG A 6 -13.02 -12.32 -15.58
CA ARG A 6 -11.75 -12.09 -16.27
C ARG A 6 -11.79 -10.77 -17.00
N PHE A 7 -10.66 -10.07 -17.00
CA PHE A 7 -10.48 -8.76 -17.65
C PHE A 7 -9.13 -8.71 -18.35
N SER A 8 -8.99 -7.81 -19.31
CA SER A 8 -7.68 -7.46 -19.85
C SER A 8 -7.07 -6.38 -18.95
N GLY A 9 -5.99 -6.69 -18.26
CA GLY A 9 -5.21 -5.76 -17.47
C GLY A 9 -4.06 -5.14 -18.28
N ARG A 10 -3.32 -4.25 -17.65
CA ARG A 10 -2.17 -3.59 -18.26
C ARG A 10 -0.98 -4.52 -18.41
N SER A 11 -0.76 -5.38 -17.43
CA SER A 11 0.35 -6.34 -17.41
C SER A 11 -0.03 -7.73 -17.94
N GLY A 12 -1.31 -7.96 -18.25
CA GLY A 12 -1.81 -9.24 -18.71
C GLY A 12 -3.26 -9.47 -18.32
N GLU A 13 -3.71 -10.73 -18.34
CA GLU A 13 -5.05 -11.10 -17.92
C GLU A 13 -5.22 -10.87 -16.41
N ILE A 14 -6.31 -10.22 -16.04
CA ILE A 14 -6.78 -10.14 -14.66
C ILE A 14 -7.82 -11.23 -14.45
N THR A 15 -7.64 -12.05 -13.42
CA THR A 15 -8.63 -13.05 -13.00
C THR A 15 -9.03 -12.82 -11.55
N ILE A 16 -10.34 -12.75 -11.31
CA ILE A 16 -10.92 -12.63 -9.97
C ILE A 16 -11.45 -14.00 -9.57
N PHE A 17 -10.99 -14.47 -8.41
CA PHE A 17 -11.45 -15.72 -7.81
C PHE A 17 -12.26 -15.45 -6.54
N GLU A 18 -13.15 -16.36 -6.22
CA GLU A 18 -13.80 -16.46 -4.91
C GLU A 18 -13.50 -17.82 -4.28
N GLU A 19 -13.29 -17.82 -2.98
CA GLU A 19 -13.24 -19.00 -2.16
C GLU A 19 -14.65 -19.27 -1.63
N PRO A 20 -15.37 -20.30 -2.11
CA PRO A 20 -16.78 -20.50 -1.76
C PRO A 20 -17.04 -20.71 -0.27
N ALA A 21 -16.06 -21.27 0.44
CA ALA A 21 -16.21 -21.59 1.86
C ALA A 21 -16.22 -20.34 2.76
N THR A 22 -15.50 -19.28 2.36
CA THR A 22 -15.30 -18.06 3.17
C THR A 22 -15.89 -16.82 2.52
N GLY A 23 -16.15 -16.85 1.21
CA GLY A 23 -16.51 -15.69 0.42
C GLY A 23 -15.35 -14.70 0.22
N ALA A 24 -14.14 -15.11 0.58
CA ALA A 24 -12.94 -14.30 0.33
C ALA A 24 -12.64 -14.24 -1.17
N ARG A 25 -12.08 -13.13 -1.62
CA ARG A 25 -11.78 -12.89 -3.04
C ARG A 25 -10.31 -12.58 -3.27
N LEU A 26 -9.83 -13.07 -4.38
CA LEU A 26 -8.44 -12.94 -4.80
C LEU A 26 -8.37 -12.24 -6.16
N TYR A 27 -7.46 -11.29 -6.26
CA TYR A 27 -7.13 -10.58 -7.48
C TYR A 27 -5.78 -11.08 -8.00
N TYR A 28 -5.76 -11.63 -9.20
CA TYR A 28 -4.54 -12.02 -9.91
C TYR A 28 -4.42 -11.20 -11.19
N GLU A 29 -3.20 -10.72 -11.48
CA GLU A 29 -2.87 -10.11 -12.76
C GLU A 29 -1.60 -10.74 -13.31
N ALA A 30 -1.64 -11.20 -14.56
CA ALA A 30 -0.54 -11.90 -15.24
C ALA A 30 0.03 -13.07 -14.41
N GLY A 31 -0.82 -13.78 -13.66
CA GLY A 31 -0.44 -14.90 -12.81
C GLY A 31 0.17 -14.51 -11.46
N VAL A 32 0.32 -13.21 -11.18
CA VAL A 32 0.83 -12.70 -9.91
C VAL A 32 -0.35 -12.33 -9.00
N TYR A 33 -0.24 -12.72 -7.75
CA TYR A 33 -1.20 -12.43 -6.70
C TYR A 33 -1.08 -10.98 -6.24
N GLN A 34 -2.18 -10.23 -6.35
CA GLN A 34 -2.21 -8.80 -6.05
C GLN A 34 -2.98 -8.45 -4.78
N SER A 35 -4.09 -9.16 -4.51
CA SER A 35 -4.91 -8.84 -3.34
C SER A 35 -5.66 -10.06 -2.81
N TYR A 36 -5.84 -10.11 -1.51
CA TYR A 36 -6.72 -11.03 -0.79
C TYR A 36 -7.65 -10.24 0.11
N VAL A 37 -8.93 -10.30 -0.18
CA VAL A 37 -9.95 -9.52 0.51
C VAL A 37 -11.00 -10.48 1.07
N LEU A 38 -11.19 -10.42 2.37
CA LEU A 38 -12.18 -11.21 3.07
C LEU A 38 -13.58 -10.71 2.72
N SER A 39 -14.59 -11.54 2.92
CA SER A 39 -15.99 -11.17 2.71
C SER A 39 -16.33 -9.87 3.43
N GLY A 40 -17.03 -8.98 2.71
CA GLY A 40 -17.37 -7.64 3.21
C GLY A 40 -16.25 -6.60 3.12
N GLY A 41 -15.18 -6.86 2.37
CA GLY A 41 -14.15 -5.86 2.04
C GLY A 41 -13.03 -5.70 3.05
N LYS A 42 -12.93 -6.59 4.05
CA LYS A 42 -11.86 -6.55 5.06
C LYS A 42 -10.53 -7.04 4.50
N ALA A 43 -9.44 -6.42 4.94
CA ALA A 43 -8.09 -6.82 4.52
C ALA A 43 -7.73 -8.23 5.00
N GLY A 44 -7.44 -9.13 4.07
CA GLY A 44 -6.96 -10.48 4.35
C GLY A 44 -5.45 -10.54 4.57
N LEU A 45 -4.68 -9.65 3.94
CA LEU A 45 -3.22 -9.60 4.06
C LEU A 45 -2.78 -8.81 5.29
N ALA A 46 -1.77 -9.32 6.01
CA ALA A 46 -1.29 -8.72 7.25
C ALA A 46 -0.69 -7.32 7.03
N TYR A 47 0.12 -7.15 5.96
CA TYR A 47 0.73 -5.87 5.65
C TYR A 47 -0.32 -4.77 5.35
N VAL A 48 -1.45 -5.11 4.72
CA VAL A 48 -2.54 -4.14 4.47
C VAL A 48 -3.14 -3.66 5.79
N ARG A 49 -3.32 -4.57 6.77
CA ARG A 49 -3.78 -4.20 8.11
C ARG A 49 -2.78 -3.31 8.85
N LEU A 50 -1.46 -3.61 8.70
CA LEU A 50 -0.40 -2.77 9.25
C LEU A 50 -0.45 -1.36 8.66
N MET A 51 -0.46 -1.25 7.33
CA MET A 51 -0.58 0.04 6.64
C MET A 51 -1.84 0.81 7.06
N ALA A 52 -2.99 0.13 7.13
CA ALA A 52 -4.24 0.75 7.55
C ALA A 52 -4.14 1.34 8.97
N ARG A 53 -3.51 0.63 9.91
CA ARG A 53 -3.32 1.10 11.29
C ARG A 53 -2.37 2.29 11.37
N VAL A 54 -1.24 2.23 10.66
CA VAL A 54 -0.25 3.32 10.63
C VAL A 54 -0.83 4.58 10.01
N LEU A 55 -1.63 4.44 8.94
CA LEU A 55 -2.22 5.57 8.20
C LEU A 55 -3.53 6.09 8.85
N SER A 56 -4.11 5.40 9.83
CA SER A 56 -5.43 5.72 10.41
C SER A 56 -5.50 7.03 11.20
N GLY A 57 -4.36 7.64 11.52
CA GLY A 57 -4.32 8.96 12.19
C GLY A 57 -4.65 10.14 11.27
N GLY A 58 -4.73 9.94 9.95
CA GLY A 58 -5.00 10.99 8.98
C GLY A 58 -6.48 11.14 8.64
N SER A 59 -6.99 12.39 8.66
CA SER A 59 -8.35 12.68 8.18
C SER A 59 -8.47 12.57 6.66
N ASP A 60 -7.38 12.87 5.95
CA ASP A 60 -7.23 12.78 4.50
C ASP A 60 -6.08 11.85 4.17
N VAL A 61 -6.36 10.82 3.41
CA VAL A 61 -5.36 9.81 3.02
C VAL A 61 -5.24 9.75 1.51
N LEU A 62 -4.01 9.88 1.02
CA LEU A 62 -3.66 9.62 -0.37
C LEU A 62 -3.09 8.21 -0.48
N LEU A 63 -3.62 7.41 -1.41
CA LEU A 63 -3.11 6.08 -1.72
C LEU A 63 -2.66 6.01 -3.18
N PHE A 64 -1.50 5.42 -3.39
CA PHE A 64 -0.99 5.00 -4.69
C PHE A 64 -1.11 3.48 -4.81
N GLY A 65 -1.82 3.02 -5.83
CA GLY A 65 -2.19 1.63 -6.03
C GLY A 65 -3.58 1.30 -5.45
N CYS A 66 -4.41 0.65 -6.27
CA CYS A 66 -5.78 0.26 -5.90
C CYS A 66 -5.87 -1.23 -5.56
N GLY A 67 -5.34 -2.09 -6.43
CA GLY A 67 -5.56 -3.54 -6.32
C GLY A 67 -7.03 -3.87 -6.11
N GLY A 68 -7.33 -4.71 -5.11
CA GLY A 68 -8.71 -4.99 -4.66
C GLY A 68 -9.32 -3.91 -3.76
N GLY A 69 -8.64 -2.80 -3.49
CA GLY A 69 -9.16 -1.67 -2.70
C GLY A 69 -9.31 -1.94 -1.20
N ALA A 70 -8.70 -3.00 -0.65
CA ALA A 70 -8.84 -3.36 0.77
C ALA A 70 -8.30 -2.27 1.70
N LEU A 71 -7.11 -1.72 1.39
CA LEU A 71 -6.51 -0.64 2.18
C LEU A 71 -7.41 0.59 2.20
N ALA A 72 -7.93 0.98 1.03
CA ALA A 72 -8.85 2.11 0.93
C ALA A 72 -10.16 1.88 1.70
N SER A 73 -10.68 0.66 1.67
CA SER A 73 -11.90 0.27 2.39
C SER A 73 -11.71 0.33 3.91
N GLU A 74 -10.60 -0.20 4.43
CA GLU A 74 -10.26 -0.16 5.87
C GLU A 74 -10.13 1.29 6.37
N LEU A 75 -9.39 2.13 5.65
CA LEU A 75 -9.20 3.53 6.01
C LEU A 75 -10.51 4.33 5.96
N HIS A 76 -11.32 4.10 4.92
CA HIS A 76 -12.64 4.73 4.81
C HIS A 76 -13.59 4.30 5.94
N ALA A 77 -13.60 3.01 6.30
CA ALA A 77 -14.37 2.49 7.43
C ALA A 77 -13.91 3.09 8.77
N GLY A 78 -12.62 3.46 8.89
CA GLY A 78 -12.05 4.21 10.01
C GLY A 78 -12.39 5.71 10.00
N GLY A 79 -13.15 6.20 9.03
CA GLY A 79 -13.62 7.59 8.94
C GLY A 79 -12.72 8.53 8.12
N ALA A 80 -11.65 8.03 7.49
CA ALA A 80 -10.79 8.86 6.64
C ALA A 80 -11.47 9.19 5.30
N ARG A 81 -11.16 10.37 4.76
CA ARG A 81 -11.39 10.70 3.35
C ARG A 81 -10.24 10.13 2.54
N VAL A 82 -10.53 9.17 1.70
CA VAL A 82 -9.50 8.45 0.94
C VAL A 82 -9.56 8.85 -0.53
N LEU A 83 -8.41 9.22 -1.09
CA LEU A 83 -8.18 9.37 -2.53
C LEU A 83 -7.19 8.29 -2.97
N VAL A 84 -7.62 7.43 -3.87
CA VAL A 84 -6.76 6.40 -4.50
C VAL A 84 -6.37 6.83 -5.90
N THR A 85 -5.11 6.70 -6.24
CA THR A 85 -4.63 6.84 -7.61
C THR A 85 -4.12 5.49 -8.13
N ASP A 86 -4.42 5.19 -9.37
CA ASP A 86 -3.97 3.98 -10.06
C ASP A 86 -3.89 4.30 -11.56
N ASP A 87 -2.89 3.82 -12.24
CA ASP A 87 -2.74 4.08 -13.68
C ASP A 87 -3.61 3.14 -14.53
N ASN A 88 -4.21 2.12 -13.92
CA ASN A 88 -5.14 1.19 -14.54
C ASN A 88 -6.58 1.49 -14.13
N ALA A 89 -7.34 2.14 -15.01
CA ALA A 89 -8.74 2.53 -14.72
C ALA A 89 -9.65 1.36 -14.34
N ILE A 90 -9.40 0.15 -14.87
CA ILE A 90 -10.22 -1.04 -14.60
C ILE A 90 -10.09 -1.49 -13.14
N SER A 91 -8.97 -1.18 -12.45
CA SER A 91 -8.76 -1.53 -11.05
C SER A 91 -9.87 -0.97 -10.15
N PHE A 92 -10.31 0.26 -10.40
CA PHE A 92 -11.39 0.89 -9.62
C PHE A 92 -12.75 0.22 -9.83
N GLU A 93 -13.06 -0.18 -11.07
CA GLU A 93 -14.29 -0.92 -11.37
C GLU A 93 -14.26 -2.28 -10.67
N ILE A 94 -13.15 -2.99 -10.79
CA ILE A 94 -12.95 -4.31 -10.17
C ILE A 94 -13.06 -4.19 -8.64
N ALA A 95 -12.37 -3.25 -8.02
CA ALA A 95 -12.39 -3.04 -6.57
C ALA A 95 -13.82 -2.77 -6.05
N ARG A 96 -14.60 -1.95 -6.75
CA ARG A 96 -15.98 -1.65 -6.37
C ARG A 96 -16.92 -2.84 -6.60
N ARG A 97 -16.82 -3.48 -7.75
CA ARG A 97 -17.76 -4.53 -8.16
C ARG A 97 -17.52 -5.86 -7.46
N TYR A 98 -16.25 -6.19 -7.24
CA TYR A 98 -15.89 -7.52 -6.75
C TYR A 98 -15.31 -7.50 -5.33
N PHE A 99 -14.74 -6.39 -4.85
CA PHE A 99 -14.03 -6.33 -3.58
C PHE A 99 -14.65 -5.36 -2.56
N TRP A 100 -15.90 -4.96 -2.77
CA TRP A 100 -16.69 -4.12 -1.84
C TRP A 100 -16.08 -2.75 -1.55
N MET A 101 -15.19 -2.22 -2.39
CA MET A 101 -14.65 -0.88 -2.17
C MET A 101 -15.78 0.16 -2.21
N PRO A 102 -15.93 1.01 -1.18
CA PRO A 102 -17.02 1.98 -1.11
C PRO A 102 -16.99 2.99 -2.25
N HIS A 103 -18.14 3.36 -2.78
CA HIS A 103 -18.25 4.41 -3.81
C HIS A 103 -17.79 5.78 -3.34
N ALA A 104 -17.81 6.04 -2.03
CA ALA A 104 -17.33 7.27 -1.41
C ALA A 104 -15.80 7.44 -1.47
N VAL A 105 -15.05 6.36 -1.73
CA VAL A 105 -13.60 6.44 -1.99
C VAL A 105 -13.37 7.17 -3.30
N GLY A 106 -12.61 8.29 -3.24
CA GLY A 106 -12.20 9.06 -4.41
C GLY A 106 -11.20 8.26 -5.27
N CYS A 107 -11.35 8.33 -6.59
CA CYS A 107 -10.47 7.62 -7.53
C CYS A 107 -9.92 8.59 -8.58
N SER A 108 -8.64 8.47 -8.91
CA SER A 108 -7.96 9.25 -9.95
C SER A 108 -7.12 8.32 -10.83
N VAL A 109 -7.43 8.30 -12.14
CA VAL A 109 -6.65 7.49 -13.10
C VAL A 109 -5.40 8.27 -13.47
N THR A 110 -4.29 7.97 -12.81
CA THR A 110 -2.98 8.58 -13.07
C THR A 110 -1.89 7.76 -12.38
N ASP A 111 -0.71 7.72 -12.95
CA ASP A 111 0.46 7.16 -12.30
C ASP A 111 0.95 8.06 -11.15
N MET A 112 1.73 7.47 -10.24
CA MET A 112 2.21 8.14 -9.02
C MET A 112 3.08 9.37 -9.35
N ALA A 113 4.02 9.25 -10.28
CA ALA A 113 4.94 10.35 -10.60
C ALA A 113 4.19 11.55 -11.17
N SER A 114 3.31 11.32 -12.15
CA SER A 114 2.46 12.36 -12.75
C SER A 114 1.55 13.03 -11.71
N PHE A 115 0.95 12.24 -10.80
CA PHE A 115 0.14 12.81 -9.72
C PHE A 115 0.96 13.71 -8.81
N LEU A 116 2.11 13.24 -8.33
CA LEU A 116 2.98 13.97 -7.41
C LEU A 116 3.52 15.27 -8.02
N VAL A 117 3.79 15.30 -9.33
CA VAL A 117 4.26 16.51 -10.03
C VAL A 117 3.12 17.51 -10.22
N THR A 118 1.94 17.04 -10.64
CA THR A 118 0.85 17.95 -11.07
C THR A 118 -0.03 18.46 -9.93
N ARG A 119 -0.01 17.81 -8.77
CA ARG A 119 -0.83 18.20 -7.60
C ARG A 119 0.03 18.92 -6.56
N SER A 120 -0.54 19.93 -5.91
CA SER A 120 0.13 20.70 -4.85
C SER A 120 -0.41 20.42 -3.44
N ALA A 121 -1.53 19.72 -3.33
CA ALA A 121 -2.13 19.38 -2.03
C ALA A 121 -1.17 18.53 -1.18
N THR A 122 -1.23 18.71 0.14
CA THR A 122 -0.53 17.90 1.13
C THR A 122 -1.50 17.03 1.90
N TYR A 123 -1.01 15.89 2.37
CA TYR A 123 -1.80 14.86 3.03
C TYR A 123 -1.17 14.47 4.36
N PRO A 124 -1.94 14.34 5.45
CA PRO A 124 -1.42 13.85 6.73
C PRO A 124 -1.01 12.37 6.69
N ALA A 125 -1.53 11.60 5.71
CA ALA A 125 -1.17 10.21 5.53
C ALA A 125 -1.06 9.87 4.04
N ILE A 126 0.02 9.19 3.65
CA ILE A 126 0.27 8.74 2.28
C ILE A 126 0.61 7.24 2.31
N GLY A 127 -0.14 6.44 1.58
CA GLY A 127 0.15 5.02 1.36
C GLY A 127 0.67 4.77 -0.05
N VAL A 128 1.72 3.98 -0.18
CA VAL A 128 2.25 3.51 -1.45
C VAL A 128 2.17 1.99 -1.46
N ASP A 129 1.20 1.45 -2.18
CA ASP A 129 0.94 0.01 -2.33
C ASP A 129 0.87 -0.32 -3.82
N VAL A 130 1.97 -0.05 -4.50
CA VAL A 130 2.16 -0.29 -5.92
C VAL A 130 3.03 -1.52 -6.12
N GLY A 131 2.75 -2.27 -7.18
CA GLY A 131 3.49 -3.49 -7.47
C GLY A 131 2.93 -4.17 -8.71
N GLY A 132 3.46 -5.33 -9.02
CA GLY A 132 3.04 -6.15 -10.14
C GLY A 132 4.17 -7.04 -10.66
N PRO A 133 3.93 -7.82 -11.72
CA PRO A 133 4.97 -8.63 -12.32
C PRO A 133 6.15 -7.77 -12.78
N CYS A 134 7.35 -8.12 -12.33
CA CYS A 134 8.60 -7.40 -12.69
C CYS A 134 8.60 -5.91 -12.31
N PHE A 135 7.94 -5.55 -11.20
CA PHE A 135 7.90 -4.16 -10.76
C PHE A 135 9.27 -3.70 -10.23
N ASP A 136 9.76 -2.59 -10.77
CA ASP A 136 11.04 -2.02 -10.39
C ASP A 136 10.84 -0.90 -9.35
N TYR A 137 10.94 -1.27 -8.07
CA TYR A 137 10.84 -0.33 -6.96
C TYR A 137 11.92 0.74 -7.00
N ASP A 138 13.14 0.41 -7.44
CA ASP A 138 14.25 1.36 -7.50
C ASP A 138 14.02 2.44 -8.54
N ALA A 139 13.39 2.11 -9.66
CA ALA A 139 13.02 3.08 -10.68
C ALA A 139 11.83 3.95 -10.29
N VAL A 140 10.82 3.35 -9.61
CA VAL A 140 9.57 4.06 -9.25
C VAL A 140 9.74 4.90 -7.98
N LEU A 141 10.52 4.43 -7.00
CA LEU A 141 10.80 5.12 -5.73
C LEU A 141 12.23 5.66 -5.72
N ASP A 142 12.62 6.33 -6.79
CA ASP A 142 13.90 7.02 -6.89
C ASP A 142 13.98 8.23 -5.94
N GLU A 143 15.13 8.87 -5.85
CA GLU A 143 15.34 10.05 -4.98
C GLU A 143 14.37 11.19 -5.32
N GLY A 144 14.07 11.41 -6.61
CA GLY A 144 13.14 12.44 -7.08
C GLY A 144 11.72 12.17 -6.59
N THR A 145 11.25 10.93 -6.71
CA THR A 145 9.92 10.50 -6.24
C THR A 145 9.84 10.57 -4.71
N CYS A 146 10.86 10.14 -3.98
CA CYS A 146 10.91 10.27 -2.52
C CYS A 146 10.85 11.75 -2.07
N ALA A 147 11.55 12.66 -2.78
CA ALA A 147 11.46 14.09 -2.52
C ALA A 147 10.06 14.67 -2.84
N LEU A 148 9.39 14.16 -3.86
CA LEU A 148 8.01 14.54 -4.17
C LEU A 148 7.03 14.04 -3.10
N LEU A 149 7.17 12.80 -2.63
CA LEU A 149 6.38 12.25 -1.52
C LEU A 149 6.55 13.12 -0.26
N ARG A 150 7.80 13.49 0.09
CA ARG A 150 8.07 14.39 1.22
C ARG A 150 7.36 15.74 1.06
N ARG A 151 7.36 16.32 -0.13
CA ARG A 151 6.65 17.59 -0.41
C ARG A 151 5.12 17.49 -0.34
N ARG A 152 4.55 16.30 -0.51
CA ARG A 152 3.11 16.04 -0.39
C ARG A 152 2.72 15.60 1.02
N LEU A 153 3.68 15.33 1.89
CA LEU A 153 3.43 15.02 3.27
C LEU A 153 3.16 16.30 4.06
N ALA A 154 2.05 16.34 4.78
CA ALA A 154 1.76 17.42 5.72
C ALA A 154 2.71 17.36 6.94
N PRO A 155 2.88 18.46 7.70
CA PRO A 155 3.60 18.40 8.96
C PRO A 155 3.03 17.32 9.88
N ASP A 156 3.90 16.62 10.61
CA ASP A 156 3.56 15.48 11.48
C ASP A 156 2.86 14.31 10.74
N GLY A 157 2.97 14.29 9.41
CA GLY A 157 2.37 13.26 8.57
C GLY A 157 3.16 11.95 8.57
N VAL A 158 2.56 10.91 7.96
CA VAL A 158 3.16 9.59 7.84
C VAL A 158 3.05 9.07 6.40
N ILE A 159 4.12 8.42 5.94
CA ILE A 159 4.16 7.66 4.69
C ILE A 159 4.30 6.19 5.04
N ALA A 160 3.48 5.32 4.48
CA ALA A 160 3.66 3.88 4.54
C ALA A 160 3.87 3.34 3.12
N VAL A 161 4.93 2.55 2.91
CA VAL A 161 5.30 1.98 1.61
C VAL A 161 5.36 0.47 1.74
N ASN A 162 4.55 -0.25 0.95
CA ASN A 162 4.66 -1.70 0.82
C ASN A 162 5.70 -2.05 -0.25
N ILE A 163 6.57 -3.00 0.06
CA ILE A 163 7.56 -3.56 -0.86
C ILE A 163 7.39 -5.07 -0.84
N ALA A 164 7.08 -5.65 -1.98
CA ALA A 164 7.11 -7.10 -2.17
C ALA A 164 8.56 -7.54 -2.37
N CYS A 165 9.05 -8.38 -1.48
CA CYS A 165 10.40 -8.91 -1.49
C CYS A 165 10.40 -10.33 -2.05
N ASP A 166 11.33 -10.64 -2.95
CA ASP A 166 11.45 -11.97 -3.57
C ASP A 166 12.20 -12.99 -2.67
N SER A 167 12.95 -12.49 -1.70
CA SER A 167 13.71 -13.31 -0.75
C SER A 167 14.04 -12.57 0.54
N ALA A 168 14.52 -13.30 1.55
CA ALA A 168 14.96 -12.71 2.83
C ALA A 168 16.21 -11.81 2.68
N GLU A 169 16.99 -11.98 1.61
CA GLU A 169 18.18 -11.17 1.33
C GLU A 169 17.88 -9.98 0.40
N ASP A 170 16.61 -9.75 0.04
CA ASP A 170 16.23 -8.61 -0.79
C ASP A 170 16.51 -7.29 -0.06
N SER A 171 17.45 -6.52 -0.57
CA SER A 171 17.86 -5.24 0.02
C SER A 171 17.07 -4.03 -0.50
N THR A 172 16.03 -4.26 -1.29
CA THR A 172 15.15 -3.18 -1.80
C THR A 172 14.56 -2.33 -0.69
N PRO A 173 14.02 -2.89 0.42
CA PRO A 173 13.49 -2.07 1.52
C PRO A 173 14.54 -1.13 2.10
N GLN A 174 15.78 -1.59 2.31
CA GLN A 174 16.87 -0.78 2.87
C GLN A 174 17.29 0.35 1.92
N ARG A 175 17.32 0.09 0.60
CA ARG A 175 17.64 1.13 -0.39
C ARG A 175 16.57 2.21 -0.43
N ILE A 176 15.29 1.83 -0.44
CA ILE A 176 14.18 2.80 -0.42
C ILE A 176 14.14 3.56 0.91
N ALA A 177 14.36 2.88 2.04
CA ALA A 177 14.47 3.51 3.35
C ALA A 177 15.56 4.59 3.38
N THR A 178 16.73 4.31 2.80
CA THR A 178 17.84 5.27 2.70
C THR A 178 17.41 6.53 1.92
N ARG A 179 16.66 6.37 0.82
CA ARG A 179 16.16 7.51 0.02
C ARG A 179 15.13 8.33 0.79
N LEU A 180 14.24 7.69 1.55
CA LEU A 180 13.26 8.38 2.40
C LEU A 180 13.95 9.14 3.53
N ARG A 181 14.98 8.55 4.17
CA ARG A 181 15.79 9.22 5.20
C ARG A 181 16.52 10.45 4.66
N ALA A 182 17.01 10.40 3.43
CA ALA A 182 17.63 11.55 2.76
C ALA A 182 16.66 12.74 2.57
N GLN A 183 15.37 12.55 2.86
CA GLN A 183 14.33 13.60 2.87
C GLN A 183 14.00 14.09 4.29
N ASP A 184 14.90 13.90 5.26
CA ASP A 184 14.72 14.29 6.67
C ASP A 184 13.52 13.59 7.34
N LEU A 185 13.28 12.32 7.01
CA LEU A 185 12.27 11.47 7.63
C LEU A 185 12.92 10.43 8.55
N ASP A 186 12.29 10.16 9.69
CA ASP A 186 12.55 8.96 10.47
C ASP A 186 11.88 7.77 9.80
N VAL A 187 12.62 6.66 9.60
CA VAL A 187 12.14 5.51 8.84
C VAL A 187 12.25 4.24 9.67
N TRP A 188 11.14 3.51 9.73
CA TRP A 188 11.02 2.19 10.33
C TRP A 188 10.79 1.15 9.24
N LEU A 189 11.42 0.00 9.39
CA LEU A 189 11.17 -1.19 8.59
C LEU A 189 10.39 -2.19 9.43
N CYS A 190 9.24 -2.61 8.93
CA CYS A 190 8.36 -3.59 9.55
C CYS A 190 8.30 -4.83 8.64
N GLU A 191 8.75 -5.98 9.14
CA GLU A 191 8.81 -7.25 8.40
C GLU A 191 8.15 -8.37 9.18
N ASP A 192 7.52 -9.33 8.49
CA ASP A 192 7.08 -10.58 9.09
C ASP A 192 8.30 -11.40 9.53
N ALA A 193 8.22 -12.05 10.69
CA ALA A 193 9.28 -12.93 11.15
C ALA A 193 8.90 -14.40 10.95
N PRO A 194 9.86 -15.25 10.55
CA PRO A 194 11.07 -14.99 9.77
C PRO A 194 10.78 -15.00 8.26
N ALA A 195 11.20 -13.98 7.56
CA ALA A 195 11.09 -13.91 6.10
C ALA A 195 12.00 -14.95 5.43
N THR A 196 11.47 -16.12 5.14
CA THR A 196 12.25 -17.23 4.51
C THR A 196 12.00 -17.34 3.01
N ARG A 197 11.04 -16.57 2.47
CA ARG A 197 10.60 -16.58 1.05
C ARG A 197 10.03 -15.21 0.69
N GLU A 198 9.29 -15.15 -0.41
CA GLU A 198 8.51 -13.98 -0.82
C GLU A 198 7.67 -13.45 0.36
N HIS A 199 7.84 -12.19 0.69
CA HIS A 199 7.15 -11.52 1.79
C HIS A 199 6.91 -10.05 1.48
N ASN A 200 6.13 -9.38 2.33
CA ASN A 200 5.94 -7.94 2.25
C ASN A 200 6.71 -7.26 3.39
N ALA A 201 7.52 -6.28 3.03
CA ALA A 201 8.15 -5.34 3.96
C ALA A 201 7.41 -4.00 3.90
N VAL A 202 7.07 -3.43 5.05
CA VAL A 202 6.43 -2.12 5.12
C VAL A 202 7.40 -1.11 5.71
N LEU A 203 7.74 -0.10 4.91
CA LEU A 203 8.45 1.07 5.40
C LEU A 203 7.45 2.09 5.95
N VAL A 204 7.71 2.59 7.15
CA VAL A 204 6.94 3.67 7.77
C VAL A 204 7.87 4.86 7.96
N ALA A 205 7.59 5.97 7.28
CA ALA A 205 8.40 7.17 7.32
C ALA A 205 7.58 8.36 7.86
N HIS A 206 8.14 9.14 8.79
CA HIS A 206 7.46 10.30 9.39
C HIS A 206 8.47 11.38 9.79
N ASP A 207 8.00 12.60 10.04
CA ASP A 207 8.83 13.74 10.47
C ASP A 207 8.64 14.14 11.96
N GLY A 208 7.87 13.36 12.73
CA GLY A 208 7.55 13.64 14.13
C GLY A 208 7.97 12.53 15.10
N ARG A 209 8.69 12.87 16.18
CA ARG A 209 9.20 11.91 17.18
C ARG A 209 8.11 11.15 17.97
N ALA A 210 6.89 11.67 18.01
CA ALA A 210 5.81 11.09 18.83
C ALA A 210 5.22 9.78 18.30
N ARG A 211 5.71 9.25 17.16
CA ARG A 211 5.16 8.05 16.51
C ARG A 211 5.99 6.77 16.70
N ASP A 212 7.20 6.87 17.22
CA ASP A 212 8.11 5.72 17.31
C ASP A 212 7.54 4.58 18.17
N ASP A 213 7.01 4.90 19.36
CA ASP A 213 6.41 3.91 20.26
C ASP A 213 5.12 3.31 19.67
N ASP A 214 4.33 4.12 18.95
CA ASP A 214 3.09 3.69 18.32
C ASP A 214 3.37 2.70 17.17
N ILE A 215 4.41 2.96 16.35
CA ILE A 215 4.77 2.09 15.22
C ILE A 215 5.16 0.70 15.73
N THR A 216 6.03 0.64 16.74
CA THR A 216 6.46 -0.63 17.33
C THR A 216 5.28 -1.38 17.92
N ALA A 217 4.42 -0.72 18.70
CA ALA A 217 3.25 -1.35 19.30
C ALA A 217 2.25 -1.86 18.26
N ILE A 218 2.02 -1.12 17.16
CA ILE A 218 1.15 -1.53 16.06
C ILE A 218 1.74 -2.77 15.37
N ALA A 219 3.03 -2.72 15.04
CA ALA A 219 3.74 -3.81 14.38
C ALA A 219 3.68 -5.10 15.21
N ASP A 220 4.03 -5.05 16.49
CA ASP A 220 4.00 -6.19 17.40
C ASP A 220 2.60 -6.82 17.51
N THR A 221 1.54 -5.99 17.58
CA THR A 221 0.16 -6.47 17.65
C THR A 221 -0.24 -7.29 16.42
N LEU A 222 0.38 -7.02 15.27
CA LEU A 222 0.10 -7.67 13.99
C LEU A 222 1.14 -8.75 13.61
N GLY A 223 2.11 -9.02 14.50
CA GLY A 223 3.13 -10.03 14.30
C GLY A 223 4.30 -9.59 13.41
N PHE A 224 4.52 -8.28 13.26
CA PHE A 224 5.66 -7.73 12.56
C PHE A 224 6.78 -7.35 13.52
N HIS A 225 8.02 -7.51 13.08
CA HIS A 225 9.18 -6.93 13.73
C HIS A 225 9.44 -5.54 13.14
N ALA A 226 9.42 -4.52 13.99
CA ALA A 226 9.71 -3.15 13.59
C ALA A 226 11.08 -2.74 14.12
N HIS A 227 11.93 -2.20 13.26
CA HIS A 227 13.20 -1.59 13.67
C HIS A 227 13.45 -0.29 12.90
N ARG A 228 14.07 0.67 13.58
CA ARG A 228 14.42 1.96 13.00
C ARG A 228 15.65 1.79 12.13
N ILE A 229 15.58 2.31 10.93
CA ILE A 229 16.74 2.35 10.02
C ILE A 229 17.68 3.49 10.47
N ALA A 230 18.94 3.11 10.79
CA ALA A 230 19.95 4.01 11.33
C ALA A 230 20.62 4.89 10.25
#